data_27d4521c97a6e151ff4493f061ca967a
#
_entry.id   27d4521c97a6e151ff4493f061ca967a
#
_cell.length_a   1.000
_cell.length_b   1.000
_cell.length_c   1.000
_cell.angle_alpha   90.00
_cell.angle_beta   90.00
_cell.angle_gamma   90.00
#
_symmetry.space_group_name_H-M   'P 1'
#
loop_
_entity.id
_entity.type
_entity.pdbx_description
1 polymer ?
#
loop_
_entity_poly.entity_id
_entity_poly.type
_entity_poly.pdbx_seq_one_letter_code
_entity_poly.pdbx_strand_id
1 'polypeptide(L)'
;LLAVVIGMAERYLGDKLTDVDGAGEGTVLEMKEERGLGKTLDVILYRGSIHKGDEIVLVTQEGGISTRVRGMFSPRGMSEMRDAGDRWDDSNVAHAASGLKVSAPDIDGVLAGTTLRVVKTDEERLEALNAANNEANLSIELDEEGVTIKADTVGGLEALAKELKELDLPIRHATIGKVNRRDVR
;
A
#
# COMPACT_ATOMS: atom_id res chain seq x y z
N LEU A 1 -6.19 19.32 -17.50
CA LEU A 1 -5.09 18.72 -16.75
C LEU A 1 -5.07 17.19 -16.94
N LEU A 2 -6.15 16.45 -16.60
CA LEU A 2 -6.21 14.98 -16.66
C LEU A 2 -5.86 14.43 -18.05
N ALA A 3 -6.42 14.98 -19.12
CA ALA A 3 -6.13 14.57 -20.51
C ALA A 3 -4.63 14.73 -20.87
N VAL A 4 -3.98 15.77 -20.36
CA VAL A 4 -2.54 15.97 -20.58
C VAL A 4 -1.72 14.93 -19.84
N VAL A 5 -2.10 14.62 -18.58
CA VAL A 5 -1.42 13.59 -17.78
C VAL A 5 -1.58 12.22 -18.46
N ILE A 6 -2.77 11.87 -18.92
CA ILE A 6 -3.02 10.61 -19.64
C ILE A 6 -2.17 10.54 -20.92
N GLY A 7 -2.17 11.59 -21.76
CA GLY A 7 -1.38 11.59 -22.98
C GLY A 7 0.13 11.54 -22.74
N MET A 8 0.61 12.14 -21.64
CA MET A 8 2.02 11.99 -21.24
C MET A 8 2.31 10.57 -20.73
N ALA A 9 1.42 9.98 -19.94
CA ALA A 9 1.57 8.61 -19.46
C ALA A 9 1.63 7.61 -20.61
N GLU A 10 0.71 7.70 -21.58
CA GLU A 10 0.72 6.87 -22.78
C GLU A 10 2.02 7.03 -23.58
N ARG A 11 2.50 8.25 -23.73
CA ARG A 11 3.71 8.52 -24.52
C ARG A 11 5.01 8.02 -23.87
N TYR A 12 5.13 8.13 -22.52
CA TYR A 12 6.38 7.84 -21.82
C TYR A 12 6.36 6.50 -21.09
N LEU A 13 5.18 5.95 -20.81
CA LEU A 13 5.01 4.71 -20.04
C LEU A 13 4.29 3.62 -20.84
N GLY A 14 3.93 3.86 -22.12
CA GLY A 14 3.14 2.92 -22.94
C GLY A 14 3.68 1.49 -22.90
N ASP A 15 4.99 1.33 -23.09
CA ASP A 15 5.64 0.01 -23.08
C ASP A 15 5.61 -0.66 -21.69
N LYS A 16 5.53 0.12 -20.61
CA LYS A 16 5.45 -0.38 -19.22
C LYS A 16 4.02 -0.67 -18.78
N LEU A 17 3.04 -0.02 -19.41
CA LEU A 17 1.62 -0.21 -19.12
C LEU A 17 0.98 -1.39 -19.82
N THR A 18 1.68 -2.00 -20.79
CA THR A 18 1.21 -3.17 -21.55
C THR A 18 1.47 -4.51 -20.85
N ASP A 19 2.20 -4.54 -19.75
CA ASP A 19 2.52 -5.75 -18.99
C ASP A 19 1.35 -6.15 -18.09
N VAL A 20 0.29 -6.66 -18.70
CA VAL A 20 -0.92 -7.14 -18.01
C VAL A 20 -0.74 -8.56 -17.49
N ASP A 21 0.25 -9.29 -18.04
CA ASP A 21 0.55 -10.68 -17.70
C ASP A 21 1.59 -10.74 -16.58
N GLY A 22 1.30 -11.45 -15.51
CA GLY A 22 2.22 -11.69 -14.42
C GLY A 22 1.56 -11.62 -13.03
N ALA A 23 2.38 -11.83 -12.01
CA ALA A 23 1.97 -11.67 -10.62
C ALA A 23 1.63 -10.21 -10.32
N GLY A 24 0.53 -9.99 -9.60
CA GLY A 24 0.06 -8.66 -9.28
C GLY A 24 1.02 -7.92 -8.36
N GLU A 25 1.26 -6.63 -8.68
CA GLU A 25 2.01 -5.71 -7.83
C GLU A 25 1.22 -4.41 -7.67
N GLY A 26 1.11 -3.94 -6.44
CA GLY A 26 0.30 -2.77 -6.12
C GLY A 26 0.82 -2.01 -4.91
N THR A 27 0.24 -0.86 -4.66
CA THR A 27 0.52 -0.06 -3.47
C THR A 27 -0.70 0.00 -2.58
N VAL A 28 -0.50 -0.26 -1.29
CA VAL A 28 -1.52 -0.08 -0.26
C VAL A 28 -1.69 1.41 0.02
N LEU A 29 -2.87 1.94 -0.20
CA LEU A 29 -3.19 3.34 0.08
C LEU A 29 -3.61 3.55 1.52
N GLU A 30 -4.48 2.66 2.00
CA GLU A 30 -5.09 2.79 3.32
C GLU A 30 -5.64 1.44 3.80
N MET A 31 -5.62 1.22 5.10
CA MET A 31 -6.36 0.14 5.75
C MET A 31 -7.59 0.73 6.44
N LYS A 32 -8.75 0.14 6.18
CA LYS A 32 -10.04 0.55 6.76
C LYS A 32 -10.77 -0.64 7.37
N GLU A 33 -11.53 -0.36 8.41
CA GLU A 33 -12.54 -1.28 8.90
C GLU A 33 -13.91 -0.86 8.36
N GLU A 34 -14.52 -1.71 7.55
CA GLU A 34 -15.81 -1.43 6.93
C GLU A 34 -16.91 -2.32 7.47
N ARG A 35 -18.08 -1.72 7.66
CA ARG A 35 -19.27 -2.43 8.17
C ARG A 35 -19.71 -3.50 7.18
N GLY A 36 -19.67 -4.77 7.59
CA GLY A 36 -20.04 -5.93 6.78
C GLY A 36 -18.91 -6.59 6.00
N LEU A 37 -17.79 -5.90 5.77
CA LEU A 37 -16.61 -6.43 5.07
C LEU A 37 -15.45 -6.74 6.03
N GLY A 38 -15.48 -6.16 7.25
CA GLY A 38 -14.36 -6.23 8.18
C GLY A 38 -13.21 -5.33 7.75
N LYS A 39 -11.97 -5.76 8.06
CA LYS A 39 -10.78 -5.02 7.66
C LYS A 39 -10.48 -5.24 6.19
N THR A 40 -10.23 -4.14 5.49
CA THR A 40 -9.94 -4.10 4.06
C THR A 40 -8.77 -3.17 3.79
N LEU A 41 -8.05 -3.44 2.70
CA LEU A 41 -6.99 -2.61 2.16
C LEU A 41 -7.49 -1.95 0.89
N ASP A 42 -7.34 -0.64 0.79
CA ASP A 42 -7.50 0.09 -0.46
C ASP A 42 -6.15 0.03 -1.20
N VAL A 43 -6.14 -0.52 -2.42
CA VAL A 43 -4.92 -0.82 -3.18
C VAL A 43 -5.03 -0.25 -4.59
N ILE A 44 -3.93 0.30 -5.10
CA ILE A 44 -3.76 0.55 -6.54
C ILE A 44 -2.85 -0.54 -7.09
N LEU A 45 -3.41 -1.38 -7.95
CA LEU A 45 -2.68 -2.38 -8.72
C LEU A 45 -2.07 -1.71 -9.96
N TYR A 46 -0.75 -1.67 -10.05
CA TYR A 46 -0.05 -1.00 -11.16
C TYR A 46 0.63 -1.98 -12.12
N ARG A 47 0.73 -3.27 -11.76
CA ARG A 47 1.34 -4.33 -12.58
C ARG A 47 0.62 -5.65 -12.40
N GLY A 48 0.55 -6.46 -13.46
CA GLY A 48 0.04 -7.82 -13.45
C GLY A 48 -1.43 -7.95 -13.06
N SER A 49 -1.77 -9.06 -12.46
CA SER A 49 -3.13 -9.38 -12.02
C SER A 49 -3.18 -10.03 -10.64
N ILE A 50 -4.30 -9.85 -9.95
CA ILE A 50 -4.60 -10.45 -8.66
C ILE A 50 -5.95 -11.16 -8.73
N HIS A 51 -6.03 -12.36 -8.14
CA HIS A 51 -7.25 -13.17 -8.09
C HIS A 51 -7.67 -13.41 -6.64
N LYS A 52 -8.95 -13.63 -6.48
CA LYS A 52 -9.49 -14.11 -5.21
C LYS A 52 -8.89 -15.49 -4.89
N GLY A 53 -8.31 -15.63 -3.71
CA GLY A 53 -7.60 -16.83 -3.27
C GLY A 53 -6.08 -16.77 -3.46
N ASP A 54 -5.55 -15.78 -4.19
CA ASP A 54 -4.11 -15.60 -4.33
C ASP A 54 -3.45 -15.35 -2.97
N GLU A 55 -2.23 -15.80 -2.84
CA GLU A 55 -1.35 -15.46 -1.74
C GLU A 55 -0.68 -14.12 -2.02
N ILE A 56 -0.71 -13.23 -1.03
CA ILE A 56 -0.12 -11.89 -1.13
C ILE A 56 0.84 -11.64 0.03
N VAL A 57 1.89 -10.90 -0.25
CA VAL A 57 2.84 -10.39 0.75
C VAL A 57 2.59 -8.91 0.93
N LEU A 58 2.54 -8.49 2.19
CA LEU A 58 2.28 -7.14 2.66
C LEU A 58 3.36 -6.71 3.64
N VAL A 59 3.50 -5.42 3.83
CA VAL A 59 4.46 -4.82 4.76
C VAL A 59 3.74 -4.32 6.01
N THR A 60 4.19 -4.76 7.17
CA THR A 60 3.73 -4.28 8.49
C THR A 60 4.86 -3.60 9.25
N GLN A 61 4.54 -2.99 10.40
CA GLN A 61 5.57 -2.43 11.30
C GLN A 61 6.56 -3.48 11.83
N GLU A 62 6.14 -4.73 11.89
CA GLU A 62 6.95 -5.86 12.40
C GLU A 62 7.73 -6.58 11.28
N GLY A 63 7.52 -6.19 10.02
CA GLY A 63 8.13 -6.77 8.83
C GLY A 63 7.10 -7.27 7.82
N GLY A 64 7.56 -8.10 6.89
CA GLY A 64 6.71 -8.71 5.86
C GLY A 64 5.80 -9.79 6.42
N ILE A 65 4.53 -9.79 5.98
CA ILE A 65 3.57 -10.86 6.27
C ILE A 65 3.05 -11.46 4.97
N SER A 66 2.72 -12.75 4.99
CA SER A 66 2.02 -13.44 3.92
C SER A 66 0.61 -13.78 4.35
N THR A 67 -0.37 -13.48 3.49
CA THR A 67 -1.79 -13.77 3.74
C THR A 67 -2.49 -14.11 2.43
N ARG A 68 -3.75 -14.54 2.51
CA ARG A 68 -4.52 -14.94 1.33
C ARG A 68 -5.73 -14.03 1.11
N VAL A 69 -5.91 -13.60 -0.13
CA VAL A 69 -7.07 -12.79 -0.55
C VAL A 69 -8.37 -13.55 -0.32
N ARG A 70 -9.24 -13.04 0.54
CA ARG A 70 -10.59 -13.58 0.78
C ARG A 70 -11.65 -12.98 -0.11
N GLY A 71 -11.55 -11.69 -0.35
CA GLY A 71 -12.48 -10.95 -1.17
C GLY A 71 -11.81 -9.79 -1.86
N MET A 72 -12.31 -9.46 -3.03
CA MET A 72 -11.89 -8.27 -3.77
C MET A 72 -13.11 -7.54 -4.25
N PHE A 73 -13.02 -6.22 -4.24
CA PHE A 73 -14.12 -5.36 -4.64
C PHE A 73 -13.57 -4.25 -5.54
N SER A 74 -14.21 -4.08 -6.69
CA SER A 74 -13.90 -3.00 -7.63
C SER A 74 -14.89 -1.86 -7.48
N PRO A 75 -14.46 -0.60 -7.62
CA PRO A 75 -15.39 0.53 -7.58
C PRO A 75 -16.36 0.43 -8.77
N ARG A 76 -17.63 0.63 -8.52
CA ARG A 76 -18.61 0.79 -9.61
C ARG A 76 -18.23 1.96 -10.48
N GLY A 77 -18.34 1.78 -11.80
CA GLY A 77 -18.18 2.86 -12.75
C GLY A 77 -19.10 4.04 -12.42
N MET A 78 -18.81 5.22 -12.96
CA MET A 78 -19.51 6.49 -12.70
C MET A 78 -20.98 6.49 -13.18
N SER A 79 -21.75 5.44 -12.92
CA SER A 79 -23.19 5.44 -13.07
C SER A 79 -23.82 5.97 -11.77
N GLU A 80 -24.51 7.10 -11.91
CA GLU A 80 -25.37 7.79 -10.92
C GLU A 80 -25.23 7.37 -9.44
N MET A 81 -24.48 8.15 -8.68
CA MET A 81 -24.37 8.05 -7.21
C MET A 81 -25.69 8.44 -6.52
N ARG A 82 -26.79 7.74 -6.78
CA ARG A 82 -28.07 8.02 -6.09
C ARG A 82 -28.26 7.20 -4.82
N ASP A 83 -27.58 6.06 -4.69
CA ASP A 83 -27.67 5.22 -3.50
C ASP A 83 -26.32 5.07 -2.81
N ALA A 84 -26.24 5.57 -1.57
CA ALA A 84 -25.02 5.57 -0.75
C ALA A 84 -24.60 4.17 -0.25
N GLY A 85 -25.34 3.10 -0.61
CA GLY A 85 -25.16 1.77 -0.05
C GLY A 85 -24.27 0.82 -0.84
N ASP A 86 -24.09 1.02 -2.14
CA ASP A 86 -23.57 -0.03 -3.01
C ASP A 86 -22.50 0.53 -3.97
N ARG A 87 -21.36 0.92 -3.38
CA ARG A 87 -20.24 1.54 -4.14
C ARG A 87 -19.26 0.53 -4.74
N TRP A 88 -19.34 -0.72 -4.34
CA TRP A 88 -18.36 -1.75 -4.62
C TRP A 88 -19.03 -2.98 -5.21
N ASP A 89 -18.46 -3.50 -6.30
CA ASP A 89 -18.87 -4.77 -6.88
C ASP A 89 -17.85 -5.86 -6.50
N ASP A 90 -18.34 -7.04 -6.09
CA ASP A 90 -17.50 -8.22 -5.85
C ASP A 90 -16.79 -8.61 -7.15
N SER A 91 -15.49 -8.82 -7.07
CA SER A 91 -14.65 -9.16 -8.21
C SER A 91 -13.81 -10.39 -7.90
N ASN A 92 -13.67 -11.29 -8.85
CA ASN A 92 -12.82 -12.47 -8.73
C ASN A 92 -11.40 -12.23 -9.29
N VAL A 93 -11.24 -11.23 -10.14
CA VAL A 93 -9.96 -10.87 -10.75
C VAL A 93 -9.89 -9.36 -10.95
N ALA A 94 -8.71 -8.80 -10.75
CA ALA A 94 -8.40 -7.44 -11.12
C ALA A 94 -7.07 -7.39 -11.87
N HIS A 95 -6.99 -6.52 -12.87
CA HIS A 95 -5.81 -6.29 -13.69
C HIS A 95 -5.27 -4.88 -13.48
N ALA A 96 -3.99 -4.68 -13.72
CA ALA A 96 -3.40 -3.34 -13.77
C ALA A 96 -4.00 -2.54 -14.96
N ALA A 97 -4.19 -1.24 -14.87
CA ALA A 97 -4.05 -0.36 -13.73
C ALA A 97 -5.43 -0.14 -13.12
N SER A 98 -5.65 -0.63 -11.93
CA SER A 98 -6.96 -0.49 -11.27
C SER A 98 -6.83 -0.25 -9.78
N GLY A 99 -7.79 0.53 -9.26
CA GLY A 99 -8.01 0.64 -7.82
C GLY A 99 -8.95 -0.45 -7.36
N LEU A 100 -8.63 -1.12 -6.27
CA LEU A 100 -9.44 -2.19 -5.71
C LEU A 100 -9.38 -2.18 -4.18
N LYS A 101 -10.39 -2.79 -3.60
CA LYS A 101 -10.44 -3.08 -2.17
C LYS A 101 -10.18 -4.57 -1.97
N VAL A 102 -9.22 -4.91 -1.12
CA VAL A 102 -8.83 -6.29 -0.80
C VAL A 102 -9.19 -6.60 0.64
N SER A 103 -9.88 -7.70 0.87
CA SER A 103 -10.10 -8.27 2.18
C SER A 103 -9.24 -9.52 2.35
N ALA A 104 -8.48 -9.57 3.43
CA ALA A 104 -7.65 -10.71 3.79
C ALA A 104 -7.58 -10.85 5.33
N PRO A 105 -7.25 -12.04 5.88
CA PRO A 105 -7.00 -12.19 7.30
C PRO A 105 -5.68 -11.56 7.71
N ASP A 106 -5.55 -11.28 9.00
CA ASP A 106 -4.28 -10.91 9.65
C ASP A 106 -3.57 -9.69 9.00
N ILE A 107 -4.36 -8.73 8.49
CA ILE A 107 -3.85 -7.51 7.87
C ILE A 107 -3.65 -6.35 8.87
N ASP A 108 -3.70 -6.67 10.16
CA ASP A 108 -3.46 -5.67 11.20
C ASP A 108 -2.03 -5.13 11.12
N GLY A 109 -1.91 -3.82 11.23
CA GLY A 109 -0.61 -3.16 11.20
C GLY A 109 0.03 -3.01 9.81
N VAL A 110 -0.69 -3.34 8.73
CA VAL A 110 -0.23 -3.07 7.37
C VAL A 110 -0.01 -1.57 7.19
N LEU A 111 1.14 -1.23 6.63
CA LEU A 111 1.56 0.15 6.43
C LEU A 111 1.02 0.73 5.12
N ALA A 112 0.42 1.90 5.21
CA ALA A 112 0.02 2.66 4.03
C ALA A 112 1.25 3.20 3.28
N GLY A 113 1.18 3.21 1.95
CA GLY A 113 2.28 3.62 1.08
C GLY A 113 3.26 2.50 0.75
N THR A 114 3.05 1.28 1.24
CA THR A 114 3.92 0.12 1.00
C THR A 114 3.41 -0.77 -0.13
N THR A 115 4.29 -1.66 -0.58
CA THR A 115 4.03 -2.56 -1.69
C THR A 115 3.22 -3.79 -1.27
N LEU A 116 2.22 -4.14 -2.07
CA LEU A 116 1.54 -5.43 -2.09
C LEU A 116 2.09 -6.25 -3.25
N ARG A 117 2.48 -7.51 -3.02
CA ARG A 117 2.93 -8.45 -4.06
C ARG A 117 2.14 -9.74 -4.02
N VAL A 118 1.63 -10.17 -5.18
CA VAL A 118 1.07 -11.51 -5.37
C VAL A 118 2.22 -12.48 -5.56
N VAL A 119 2.17 -13.62 -4.90
CA VAL A 119 3.18 -14.68 -4.98
C VAL A 119 2.53 -16.02 -5.35
N LYS A 120 3.18 -16.78 -6.20
CA LYS A 120 2.66 -18.06 -6.73
C LYS A 120 3.51 -19.25 -6.30
N THR A 121 4.78 -19.00 -5.97
CA THR A 121 5.74 -20.02 -5.53
C THR A 121 6.32 -19.71 -4.17
N ASP A 122 6.87 -20.72 -3.49
CA ASP A 122 7.55 -20.53 -2.20
C ASP A 122 8.81 -19.66 -2.35
N GLU A 123 9.47 -19.72 -3.49
CA GLU A 123 10.65 -18.89 -3.78
C GLU A 123 10.26 -17.42 -3.91
N GLU A 124 9.25 -17.12 -4.72
CA GLU A 124 8.69 -15.76 -4.84
C GLU A 124 8.21 -15.20 -3.49
N ARG A 125 7.60 -16.07 -2.65
CA ARG A 125 7.17 -15.68 -1.31
C ARG A 125 8.34 -15.28 -0.43
N LEU A 126 9.43 -16.05 -0.43
CA LEU A 126 10.63 -15.73 0.35
C LEU A 126 11.28 -14.43 -0.12
N GLU A 127 11.39 -14.23 -1.43
CA GLU A 127 11.91 -12.99 -2.00
C GLU A 127 11.03 -11.78 -1.64
N ALA A 128 9.72 -11.93 -1.77
CA ALA A 128 8.77 -10.87 -1.43
C ALA A 128 8.79 -10.54 0.07
N LEU A 129 8.90 -11.54 0.96
CA LEU A 129 9.02 -11.32 2.41
C LEU A 129 10.33 -10.60 2.74
N ASN A 130 11.45 -10.97 2.12
CA ASN A 130 12.72 -10.27 2.32
C ASN A 130 12.66 -8.81 1.85
N ALA A 131 12.04 -8.58 0.68
CA ALA A 131 11.82 -7.23 0.19
C ALA A 131 10.90 -6.41 1.12
N ALA A 132 9.81 -7.02 1.62
CA ALA A 132 8.90 -6.40 2.58
C ALA A 132 9.58 -6.06 3.92
N ASN A 133 10.46 -6.94 4.42
CA ASN A 133 11.25 -6.69 5.62
C ASN A 133 12.21 -5.50 5.42
N ASN A 134 12.82 -5.40 4.24
CA ASN A 134 13.69 -4.25 3.92
C ASN A 134 12.88 -2.96 3.78
N GLU A 135 11.68 -3.04 3.22
CA GLU A 135 10.77 -1.90 3.08
C GLU A 135 10.22 -1.44 4.44
N ALA A 136 9.99 -2.37 5.37
CA ALA A 136 9.58 -2.05 6.75
C ALA A 136 10.69 -1.38 7.56
N ASN A 137 11.95 -1.72 7.27
CA ASN A 137 13.12 -1.11 7.89
C ASN A 137 13.40 0.25 7.22
N LEU A 138 12.74 1.28 7.71
CA LEU A 138 12.96 2.65 7.25
C LEU A 138 14.43 3.03 7.46
N SER A 139 15.12 3.38 6.36
CA SER A 139 16.50 3.86 6.41
C SER A 139 16.57 5.33 6.84
N ILE A 140 15.98 5.65 7.99
CA ILE A 140 16.08 6.97 8.58
C ILE A 140 17.25 6.93 9.58
N GLU A 141 18.24 7.77 9.35
CA GLU A 141 19.33 7.96 10.32
C GLU A 141 18.74 8.57 11.58
N LEU A 142 18.96 7.92 12.72
CA LEU A 142 18.49 8.36 14.02
C LEU A 142 19.68 8.84 14.85
N ASP A 143 19.48 9.93 15.56
CA ASP A 143 20.45 10.55 16.45
C ASP A 143 20.16 10.18 17.92
N GLU A 144 21.16 10.34 18.82
CA GLU A 144 20.96 10.11 20.25
C GLU A 144 20.00 11.12 20.87
N GLU A 145 20.03 12.37 20.39
CA GLU A 145 19.15 13.46 20.79
C GLU A 145 18.46 14.05 19.56
N GLY A 146 17.26 14.56 19.71
CA GLY A 146 16.52 15.16 18.60
C GLY A 146 15.01 15.09 18.76
N VAL A 147 14.32 15.39 17.67
CA VAL A 147 12.86 15.39 17.61
C VAL A 147 12.31 13.98 17.35
N THR A 148 11.11 13.74 17.85
CA THR A 148 10.31 12.56 17.49
C THR A 148 9.38 12.93 16.36
N ILE A 149 9.42 12.16 15.26
CA ILE A 149 8.54 12.36 14.11
C ILE A 149 7.57 11.19 13.94
N LYS A 150 6.39 11.50 13.49
CA LYS A 150 5.36 10.52 13.15
C LYS A 150 4.62 10.93 11.88
N ALA A 151 4.37 9.95 11.03
CA ALA A 151 3.53 10.12 9.85
C ALA A 151 2.55 8.95 9.72
N ASP A 152 1.54 9.12 8.91
CA ASP A 152 0.54 8.09 8.62
C ASP A 152 0.98 7.12 7.53
N THR A 153 1.97 7.51 6.73
CA THR A 153 2.52 6.71 5.63
C THR A 153 4.05 6.67 5.66
N VAL A 154 4.63 5.64 5.04
CA VAL A 154 6.08 5.50 4.86
C VAL A 154 6.65 6.71 4.13
N GLY A 155 6.10 7.04 2.95
CA GLY A 155 6.58 8.17 2.14
C GLY A 155 6.45 9.53 2.85
N GLY A 156 5.41 9.73 3.64
CA GLY A 156 5.24 10.92 4.48
C GLY A 156 6.32 11.05 5.54
N LEU A 157 6.68 9.93 6.17
CA LEU A 157 7.74 9.89 7.18
C LEU A 157 9.11 10.17 6.57
N GLU A 158 9.42 9.56 5.42
CA GLU A 158 10.67 9.80 4.68
C GLU A 158 10.81 11.25 4.20
N ALA A 159 9.72 11.82 3.66
CA ALA A 159 9.71 13.22 3.23
C ALA A 159 9.98 14.17 4.41
N LEU A 160 9.32 13.93 5.56
CA LEU A 160 9.53 14.72 6.77
C LEU A 160 10.95 14.58 7.30
N ALA A 161 11.50 13.37 7.31
CA ALA A 161 12.88 13.12 7.74
C ALA A 161 13.89 13.84 6.85
N LYS A 162 13.68 13.84 5.53
CA LYS A 162 14.52 14.56 4.58
C LYS A 162 14.49 16.07 4.82
N GLU A 163 13.32 16.64 5.03
CA GLU A 163 13.17 18.08 5.28
C GLU A 163 13.84 18.51 6.59
N LEU A 164 13.71 17.70 7.65
CA LEU A 164 14.40 17.98 8.91
C LEU A 164 15.91 17.88 8.77
N LYS A 165 16.42 16.93 8.00
CA LYS A 165 17.84 16.80 7.70
C LYS A 165 18.39 18.01 6.92
N GLU A 166 17.62 18.55 5.97
CA GLU A 166 17.98 19.80 5.25
C GLU A 166 18.02 21.03 6.17
N LEU A 167 17.31 20.99 7.29
CA LEU A 167 17.30 22.03 8.33
C LEU A 167 18.32 21.77 9.47
N ASP A 168 19.18 20.75 9.33
CA ASP A 168 20.12 20.32 10.38
C ASP A 168 19.45 20.00 11.73
N LEU A 169 18.21 19.52 11.69
CA LEU A 169 17.47 19.10 12.89
C LEU A 169 17.62 17.58 13.10
N PRO A 170 18.24 17.15 14.21
CA PRO A 170 18.46 15.74 14.48
C PRO A 170 17.12 15.02 14.79
N ILE A 171 17.02 13.76 14.38
CA ILE A 171 15.85 12.92 14.55
C ILE A 171 16.17 11.79 15.53
N ARG A 172 15.52 11.77 16.67
CA ARG A 172 15.68 10.71 17.68
C ARG A 172 14.80 9.50 17.45
N HIS A 173 13.55 9.73 17.05
CA HIS A 173 12.58 8.66 16.78
C HIS A 173 11.75 8.99 15.56
N ALA A 174 11.57 7.97 14.69
CA ALA A 174 10.74 8.05 13.50
C ALA A 174 9.82 6.83 13.48
N THR A 175 8.50 7.04 13.49
CA THR A 175 7.53 5.94 13.52
C THR A 175 6.28 6.25 12.70
N ILE A 176 5.64 5.20 12.18
CA ILE A 176 4.38 5.32 11.43
C ILE A 176 3.20 5.13 12.39
N GLY A 177 2.14 5.90 12.18
CA GLY A 177 0.89 5.79 12.90
C GLY A 177 0.48 7.05 13.64
N LYS A 178 -0.61 6.96 14.41
CA LYS A 178 -1.18 8.10 15.13
C LYS A 178 -0.31 8.52 16.31
N VAL A 179 -0.22 9.82 16.54
CA VAL A 179 0.44 10.36 17.74
C VAL A 179 -0.33 9.92 19.00
N ASN A 180 0.38 9.40 19.97
CA ASN A 180 -0.18 8.97 21.26
C ASN A 180 0.48 9.71 22.42
N ARG A 181 -0.05 9.53 23.64
CA ARG A 181 0.44 10.23 24.84
C ARG A 181 1.89 9.89 25.22
N ARG A 182 2.43 8.77 24.75
CA ARG A 182 3.82 8.36 25.02
C ARG A 182 4.80 9.11 24.12
N ASP A 183 4.34 9.55 22.95
CA ASP A 183 5.16 10.25 21.97
C ASP A 183 5.45 11.71 22.41
N VAL A 184 4.71 12.23 23.40
CA VAL A 184 4.81 13.63 23.88
C VAL A 184 5.56 13.74 25.22
N ARG A 185 6.12 12.64 25.69
CA ARG A 185 6.96 12.59 26.89
C ARG A 185 8.42 12.37 26.50
#